data_80c27568adcbc9f9fde9a808a5cce07a
#
_entry.id   80c27568adcbc9f9fde9a808a5cce07a
#
_cell.length_a   1.000
_cell.length_b   1.000
_cell.length_c   1.000
_cell.angle_alpha   90.00
_cell.angle_beta   90.00
_cell.angle_gamma   90.00
#
_symmetry.space_group_name_H-M   'P 1'
#
loop_
_entity.id
_entity.type
_entity.pdbx_description
1 polymer ?
#
loop_
_entity_poly.entity_id
_entity_poly.type
_entity_poly.pdbx_seq_one_letter_code
_entity_poly.pdbx_strand_id
1 'polypeptide(L)'
;MKARLAKKKGYYEYTPQIYPRRLWVMYNTSEEEIDKCFTDMKGEPLVHNGEPMREGNYGGLVYDECVSRTGGYFGNLVVFPKKKDMTMKNVCHGAFHVLSSISDACDLEMICNGRNEHLAYLMGWICDCINKARLGIGDFIEIKDKEE
;
A
#
# COMPACT_ATOMS: atom_id res chain seq x y z
N MET A 1 -14.68 -29.06 -15.62
CA MET A 1 -14.34 -27.61 -15.63
C MET A 1 -14.14 -27.12 -14.20
N LYS A 2 -12.95 -26.73 -13.86
CA LYS A 2 -12.74 -26.02 -12.58
C LYS A 2 -13.37 -24.64 -12.71
N ALA A 3 -14.41 -24.36 -11.92
CA ALA A 3 -14.93 -23.00 -11.81
C ALA A 3 -13.75 -22.08 -11.50
N ARG A 4 -13.52 -21.07 -12.34
CA ARG A 4 -12.60 -20.00 -11.99
C ARG A 4 -13.17 -19.32 -10.75
N LEU A 5 -12.52 -19.53 -9.62
CA LEU A 5 -12.82 -18.73 -8.45
C LEU A 5 -12.73 -17.26 -8.85
N ALA A 6 -13.85 -16.54 -8.70
CA ALA A 6 -13.84 -15.10 -8.93
C ALA A 6 -12.70 -14.50 -8.13
N LYS A 7 -11.81 -13.75 -8.80
CA LYS A 7 -10.72 -13.07 -8.11
C LYS A 7 -11.35 -12.07 -7.15
N LYS A 8 -11.14 -12.28 -5.87
CA LYS A 8 -11.59 -11.36 -4.84
C LYS A 8 -10.86 -10.05 -5.00
N LYS A 9 -11.61 -8.96 -4.96
CA LYS A 9 -11.06 -7.60 -4.98
C LYS A 9 -10.90 -7.09 -3.56
N GLY A 10 -9.79 -6.45 -3.29
CA GLY A 10 -9.49 -5.94 -1.97
C GLY A 10 -8.04 -5.55 -1.82
N TYR A 11 -7.59 -5.54 -0.60
CA TYR A 11 -6.23 -5.16 -0.27
C TYR A 11 -5.66 -6.02 0.84
N TYR A 12 -4.34 -6.17 0.85
CA TYR A 12 -3.62 -6.79 1.95
C TYR A 12 -3.29 -5.74 2.99
N GLU A 13 -3.50 -6.08 4.26
CA GLU A 13 -3.23 -5.22 5.40
C GLU A 13 -2.14 -5.84 6.27
N TYR A 14 -1.14 -5.01 6.62
CA TYR A 14 -0.06 -5.41 7.50
C TYR A 14 0.00 -4.47 8.69
N THR A 15 -0.05 -5.07 9.88
CA THR A 15 -0.05 -4.34 11.14
C THR A 15 1.37 -3.83 11.45
N PRO A 16 1.51 -2.57 11.88
CA PRO A 16 2.82 -2.02 12.21
C PRO A 16 3.44 -2.73 13.41
N GLN A 17 4.76 -2.87 13.37
CA GLN A 17 5.52 -3.49 14.47
C GLN A 17 5.93 -2.45 15.52
N ILE A 18 6.44 -1.31 15.08
CA ILE A 18 6.97 -0.27 15.97
C ILE A 18 6.30 1.08 15.69
N TYR A 19 6.27 1.52 14.45
CA TYR A 19 5.74 2.81 14.06
C TYR A 19 4.24 2.71 13.78
N PRO A 20 3.41 3.66 14.25
CA PRO A 20 1.94 3.53 14.19
C PRO A 20 1.39 3.88 12.80
N ARG A 21 1.82 3.16 11.79
CA ARG A 21 1.35 3.28 10.41
C ARG A 21 1.18 1.88 9.84
N ARG A 22 -0.05 1.57 9.41
CA ARG A 22 -0.32 0.32 8.70
C ARG A 22 0.22 0.41 7.28
N LEU A 23 0.51 -0.74 6.70
CA LEU A 23 0.89 -0.84 5.30
C LEU A 23 -0.18 -1.64 4.57
N TRP A 24 -0.69 -1.05 3.49
CA TRP A 24 -1.67 -1.71 2.63
C TRP A 24 -1.09 -1.89 1.24
N VAL A 25 -1.42 -3.00 0.61
CA VAL A 25 -0.98 -3.33 -0.74
C VAL A 25 -2.18 -3.74 -1.58
N MET A 26 -2.35 -3.07 -2.72
CA MET A 26 -3.36 -3.40 -3.72
C MET A 26 -2.70 -3.69 -5.06
N TYR A 27 -3.22 -4.65 -5.79
CA TYR A 27 -2.88 -4.88 -7.18
C TYR A 27 -4.09 -5.38 -7.96
N ASN A 28 -4.05 -5.30 -9.29
CA ASN A 28 -5.19 -5.59 -10.15
C ASN A 28 -6.43 -4.79 -9.75
N THR A 29 -6.25 -3.50 -9.52
CA THR A 29 -7.26 -2.60 -8.97
C THR A 29 -7.50 -1.40 -9.86
N SER A 30 -8.54 -0.64 -9.55
CA SER A 30 -8.91 0.61 -10.22
C SER A 30 -8.98 1.76 -9.21
N GLU A 31 -8.99 2.99 -9.72
CA GLU A 31 -9.15 4.19 -8.90
C GLU A 31 -10.43 4.16 -8.08
N GLU A 32 -11.52 3.69 -8.67
CA GLU A 32 -12.81 3.55 -8.00
C GLU A 32 -12.71 2.61 -6.80
N GLU A 33 -12.01 1.49 -6.96
CA GLU A 33 -11.78 0.51 -5.88
C GLU A 33 -10.91 1.09 -4.76
N ILE A 34 -9.91 1.90 -5.11
CA ILE A 34 -9.08 2.59 -4.13
C ILE A 34 -9.94 3.52 -3.28
N ASP A 35 -10.78 4.33 -3.91
CA ASP A 35 -11.64 5.29 -3.21
C ASP A 35 -12.73 4.63 -2.38
N LYS A 36 -13.13 3.41 -2.71
CA LYS A 36 -14.02 2.60 -1.86
C LYS A 36 -13.38 2.17 -0.54
N CYS A 37 -12.05 2.07 -0.51
CA CYS A 37 -11.31 1.52 0.62
C CYS A 37 -10.61 2.58 1.48
N PHE A 38 -10.21 3.70 0.87
CA PHE A 38 -9.33 4.66 1.53
C PHE A 38 -9.78 6.11 1.31
N THR A 39 -9.42 6.95 2.28
CA THR A 39 -9.56 8.40 2.20
C THR A 39 -8.20 9.06 2.43
N ASP A 40 -8.10 10.34 2.12
CA ASP A 40 -7.00 11.16 2.61
C ASP A 40 -7.18 11.49 4.11
N MET A 41 -6.26 12.24 4.68
CA MET A 41 -6.32 12.61 6.10
C MET A 41 -7.48 13.53 6.47
N LYS A 42 -8.14 14.14 5.49
CA LYS A 42 -9.30 15.00 5.66
C LYS A 42 -10.63 14.27 5.48
N GLY A 43 -10.58 12.98 5.16
CA GLY A 43 -11.75 12.18 4.89
C GLY A 43 -12.27 12.28 3.45
N GLU A 44 -11.53 12.93 2.56
CA GLU A 44 -11.86 13.03 1.14
C GLU A 44 -11.39 11.79 0.37
N PRO A 45 -12.01 11.47 -0.78
CA PRO A 45 -11.54 10.37 -1.62
C PRO A 45 -10.07 10.52 -2.00
N LEU A 46 -9.32 9.45 -1.89
CA LEU A 46 -7.87 9.48 -2.04
C LEU A 46 -7.42 9.87 -3.44
N VAL A 47 -8.09 9.36 -4.46
CA VAL A 47 -7.74 9.57 -5.88
C VAL A 47 -8.43 10.80 -6.47
N HIS A 48 -9.57 11.22 -5.93
CA HIS A 48 -10.41 12.28 -6.49
C HIS A 48 -9.68 13.61 -6.68
N ASN A 49 -8.72 13.92 -5.84
CA ASN A 49 -7.88 15.13 -5.92
C ASN A 49 -6.52 14.84 -6.54
N GLY A 50 -6.27 13.60 -6.95
CA GLY A 50 -5.03 13.19 -7.57
C GLY A 50 -5.11 13.16 -9.09
N GLU A 51 -3.96 13.19 -9.73
CA GLU A 51 -3.90 12.85 -11.14
C GLU A 51 -4.37 11.40 -11.32
N PRO A 52 -5.20 11.12 -12.34
CA PRO A 52 -5.63 9.76 -12.61
C PRO A 52 -4.41 8.85 -12.78
N MET A 53 -4.54 7.60 -12.35
CA MET A 53 -3.53 6.58 -12.63
C MET A 53 -3.32 6.55 -14.15
N ARG A 54 -2.22 7.11 -14.60
CA ARG A 54 -1.91 7.13 -16.03
C ARG A 54 -1.64 5.70 -16.47
N GLU A 55 -2.40 5.24 -17.43
CA GLU A 55 -2.11 3.98 -18.08
C GLU A 55 -0.66 4.01 -18.63
N GLY A 56 0.11 3.00 -18.34
CA GLY A 56 1.22 2.56 -19.14
C GLY A 56 2.63 2.73 -18.62
N ASN A 57 2.94 3.59 -17.64
CA ASN A 57 4.34 3.84 -17.28
C ASN A 57 4.67 3.76 -15.78
N TYR A 58 3.74 3.33 -14.95
CA TYR A 58 4.00 3.21 -13.52
C TYR A 58 4.15 1.76 -13.13
N GLY A 59 5.30 1.46 -12.54
CA GLY A 59 5.47 0.19 -11.86
C GLY A 59 4.70 0.08 -10.56
N GLY A 60 4.23 1.22 -10.03
CA GLY A 60 3.45 1.28 -8.79
C GLY A 60 3.30 2.72 -8.31
N LEU A 61 2.33 2.94 -7.44
CA LEU A 61 2.06 4.22 -6.81
C LEU A 61 2.04 4.05 -5.29
N VAL A 62 2.50 5.06 -4.57
CA VAL A 62 2.41 5.13 -3.11
C VAL A 62 1.57 6.34 -2.72
N TYR A 63 0.55 6.07 -1.92
CA TYR A 63 -0.24 7.10 -1.27
C TYR A 63 0.26 7.26 0.16
N ASP A 64 0.88 8.39 0.42
CA ASP A 64 1.39 8.74 1.75
C ASP A 64 0.24 9.18 2.64
N GLU A 65 0.29 8.82 3.93
CA GLU A 65 -0.65 9.34 4.92
C GLU A 65 -2.13 9.24 4.48
N CYS A 66 -2.63 8.02 4.38
CA CYS A 66 -4.04 7.79 4.10
C CYS A 66 -4.75 7.06 5.24
N VAL A 67 -6.07 6.96 5.15
CA VAL A 67 -6.92 6.37 6.18
C VAL A 67 -7.76 5.26 5.56
N SER A 68 -7.77 4.10 6.20
CA SER A 68 -8.66 3.01 5.78
C SER A 68 -10.10 3.30 6.22
N ARG A 69 -11.06 3.10 5.32
CA ARG A 69 -12.48 3.26 5.67
C ARG A 69 -12.95 2.19 6.65
N THR A 70 -12.34 1.00 6.55
CA THR A 70 -12.56 -0.08 7.51
C THR A 70 -11.60 0.09 8.68
N GLY A 71 -12.11 0.45 9.83
CA GLY A 71 -11.34 0.60 11.06
C GLY A 71 -10.74 1.99 11.32
N GLY A 72 -10.66 2.86 10.32
CA GLY A 72 -10.14 4.23 10.49
C GLY A 72 -8.66 4.30 10.84
N TYR A 73 -7.86 3.36 10.37
CA TYR A 73 -6.42 3.32 10.65
C TYR A 73 -5.64 4.22 9.72
N PHE A 74 -4.57 4.81 10.22
CA PHE A 74 -3.61 5.58 9.43
C PHE A 74 -2.53 4.68 8.86
N GLY A 75 -2.08 4.99 7.66
CA GLY A 75 -1.02 4.22 7.04
C GLY A 75 -0.66 4.69 5.64
N ASN A 76 0.06 3.82 4.95
CA ASN A 76 0.51 4.03 3.58
C ASN A 76 -0.07 2.94 2.68
N LEU A 77 -0.54 3.35 1.52
CA LEU A 77 -1.06 2.43 0.51
C LEU A 77 -0.09 2.35 -0.66
N VAL A 78 0.31 1.13 -1.01
CA VAL A 78 1.09 0.85 -2.21
C VAL A 78 0.18 0.17 -3.22
N VAL A 79 0.09 0.72 -4.42
CA VAL A 79 -0.78 0.21 -5.49
C VAL A 79 0.05 -0.17 -6.69
N PHE A 80 -0.14 -1.40 -7.16
CA PHE A 80 0.42 -1.86 -8.43
C PHE A 80 -0.75 -2.06 -9.40
N PRO A 81 -0.69 -1.49 -10.62
CA PRO A 81 -1.79 -1.65 -11.59
C PRO A 81 -2.12 -3.12 -11.83
N LYS A 82 -1.10 -3.95 -12.00
CA LYS A 82 -1.23 -5.40 -12.18
C LYS A 82 -0.18 -6.14 -11.35
N LYS A 83 -0.49 -7.38 -10.98
CA LYS A 83 0.45 -8.24 -10.26
C LYS A 83 1.80 -8.38 -10.96
N LYS A 84 1.82 -8.42 -12.29
CA LYS A 84 3.06 -8.51 -13.08
C LYS A 84 3.98 -7.30 -12.90
N ASP A 85 3.43 -6.16 -12.46
CA ASP A 85 4.22 -4.95 -12.20
C ASP A 85 4.97 -5.01 -10.88
N MET A 86 4.71 -6.01 -10.05
CA MET A 86 5.38 -6.23 -8.76
C MET A 86 6.75 -6.89 -8.95
N THR A 87 7.58 -6.25 -9.76
CA THR A 87 9.00 -6.64 -9.95
C THR A 87 9.82 -6.16 -8.76
N MET A 88 10.99 -6.74 -8.55
CA MET A 88 11.88 -6.30 -7.47
C MET A 88 12.18 -4.80 -7.57
N LYS A 89 12.45 -4.30 -8.78
CA LYS A 89 12.67 -2.86 -9.03
C LYS A 89 11.51 -2.01 -8.53
N ASN A 90 10.29 -2.34 -8.92
CA ASN A 90 9.09 -1.57 -8.58
C ASN A 90 8.73 -1.71 -7.10
N VAL A 91 8.92 -2.89 -6.53
CA VAL A 91 8.71 -3.13 -5.09
C VAL A 91 9.68 -2.30 -4.26
N CYS A 92 10.96 -2.32 -4.59
CA CYS A 92 11.97 -1.54 -3.86
C CYS A 92 11.74 -0.03 -4.02
N HIS A 93 11.36 0.42 -5.21
CA HIS A 93 11.04 1.82 -5.46
C HIS A 93 9.87 2.29 -4.58
N GLY A 94 8.77 1.56 -4.60
CA GLY A 94 7.60 1.86 -3.75
C GLY A 94 7.92 1.77 -2.26
N ALA A 95 8.68 0.76 -1.86
CA ALA A 95 9.10 0.58 -0.47
C ALA A 95 9.92 1.76 0.05
N PHE A 96 10.76 2.35 -0.77
CA PHE A 96 11.52 3.54 -0.39
C PHE A 96 10.61 4.75 -0.13
N HIS A 97 9.58 4.95 -0.95
CA HIS A 97 8.60 6.00 -0.71
C HIS A 97 7.82 5.77 0.60
N VAL A 98 7.46 4.54 0.90
CA VAL A 98 6.83 4.20 2.19
C VAL A 98 7.77 4.49 3.36
N LEU A 99 9.04 4.12 3.24
CA LEU A 99 10.05 4.40 4.25
C LEU A 99 10.16 5.91 4.51
N SER A 100 10.21 6.70 3.44
CA SER A 100 10.27 8.17 3.54
C SER A 100 9.02 8.73 4.21
N SER A 101 7.85 8.24 3.85
CA SER A 101 6.57 8.67 4.43
C SER A 101 6.47 8.37 5.92
N ILE A 102 6.81 7.15 6.33
CA ILE A 102 6.83 6.76 7.76
C ILE A 102 7.87 7.57 8.53
N SER A 103 9.05 7.77 7.95
CA SER A 103 10.12 8.54 8.58
C SER A 103 9.69 9.99 8.81
N ASP A 104 9.02 10.59 7.84
CA ASP A 104 8.48 11.95 7.97
C ASP A 104 7.38 12.02 9.04
N ALA A 105 6.44 11.11 8.98
CA ALA A 105 5.31 11.06 9.92
C ALA A 105 5.73 10.79 11.37
N CYS A 106 6.76 9.99 11.57
CA CYS A 106 7.25 9.57 12.89
C CYS A 106 8.51 10.32 13.34
N ASP A 107 8.90 11.37 12.63
CA ASP A 107 10.05 12.21 12.93
C ASP A 107 11.38 11.43 12.99
N LEU A 108 11.54 10.51 12.07
CA LEU A 108 12.76 9.72 11.92
C LEU A 108 13.72 10.41 10.96
N GLU A 109 14.94 10.60 11.40
CA GLU A 109 15.99 11.18 10.58
C GLU A 109 16.50 10.15 9.56
N MET A 110 16.54 10.52 8.28
CA MET A 110 17.10 9.69 7.22
C MET A 110 18.62 9.85 7.19
N ILE A 111 19.33 9.02 7.95
CA ILE A 111 20.77 9.11 8.11
C ILE A 111 21.45 8.13 7.15
N CYS A 112 22.41 8.65 6.36
CA CYS A 112 23.15 7.87 5.38
C CYS A 112 24.59 7.51 5.81
N ASN A 113 24.97 7.75 7.07
CA ASN A 113 26.34 7.65 7.55
C ASN A 113 26.59 6.56 8.60
N GLY A 114 25.88 5.44 8.52
CA GLY A 114 26.17 4.25 9.32
C GLY A 114 25.42 4.11 10.64
N ARG A 115 24.55 5.05 11.01
CA ARG A 115 23.67 4.94 12.20
C ARG A 115 22.20 4.81 11.79
N ASN A 116 21.94 3.91 10.85
CA ASN A 116 20.65 3.80 10.17
C ASN A 116 20.05 2.38 10.26
N GLU A 117 20.47 1.60 11.24
CA GLU A 117 20.01 0.22 11.39
C GLU A 117 18.48 0.12 11.55
N HIS A 118 17.89 1.06 12.29
CA HIS A 118 16.42 1.14 12.44
C HIS A 118 15.70 1.38 11.12
N LEU A 119 16.29 2.16 10.22
CA LEU A 119 15.74 2.39 8.88
C LEU A 119 15.89 1.15 8.00
N ALA A 120 17.00 0.45 8.13
CA ALA A 120 17.23 -0.81 7.40
C ALA A 120 16.24 -1.89 7.81
N TYR A 121 15.95 -2.05 9.09
CA TYR A 121 14.92 -2.97 9.59
C TYR A 121 13.53 -2.56 9.09
N LEU A 122 13.21 -1.28 9.11
CA LEU A 122 11.93 -0.78 8.61
C LEU A 122 11.79 -1.04 7.10
N MET A 123 12.83 -0.76 6.33
CA MET A 123 12.85 -1.04 4.89
C MET A 123 12.66 -2.53 4.60
N GLY A 124 13.32 -3.39 5.35
CA GLY A 124 13.17 -4.85 5.23
C GLY A 124 11.74 -5.30 5.50
N TRP A 125 11.10 -4.76 6.53
CA TRP A 125 9.71 -5.05 6.84
C TRP A 125 8.77 -4.61 5.71
N ILE A 126 8.96 -3.40 5.18
CA ILE A 126 8.13 -2.87 4.08
C ILE A 126 8.26 -3.76 2.84
N CYS A 127 9.47 -4.09 2.43
CA CYS A 127 9.72 -4.96 1.28
C CYS A 127 9.11 -6.35 1.48
N ASP A 128 9.24 -6.90 2.69
CA ASP A 128 8.70 -8.21 3.03
C ASP A 128 7.16 -8.21 2.95
N CYS A 129 6.49 -7.18 3.48
CA CYS A 129 5.05 -7.05 3.38
C CYS A 129 4.57 -6.98 1.93
N ILE A 130 5.22 -6.17 1.09
CA ILE A 130 4.85 -6.06 -0.33
C ILE A 130 5.05 -7.40 -1.04
N ASN A 131 6.15 -8.09 -0.77
CA ASN A 131 6.41 -9.39 -1.36
C ASN A 131 5.41 -10.45 -0.88
N LYS A 132 5.03 -10.43 0.39
CA LYS A 132 3.97 -11.31 0.92
C LYS A 132 2.65 -11.07 0.22
N ALA A 133 2.26 -9.82 -0.01
CA ALA A 133 1.06 -9.49 -0.78
C ALA A 133 1.11 -10.09 -2.19
N ARG A 134 2.26 -9.99 -2.85
CA ARG A 134 2.47 -10.63 -4.16
C ARG A 134 2.26 -12.13 -4.12
N LEU A 135 2.65 -12.78 -3.03
CA LEU A 135 2.52 -14.23 -2.82
C LEU A 135 1.16 -14.64 -2.24
N GLY A 136 0.28 -13.69 -1.97
CA GLY A 136 -1.04 -13.97 -1.38
C GLY A 136 -0.99 -14.28 0.11
N ILE A 137 0.01 -13.79 0.83
CA ILE A 137 0.23 -14.05 2.26
C ILE A 137 -0.11 -12.79 3.05
N GLY A 138 -0.99 -12.91 4.04
CA GLY A 138 -1.38 -11.82 4.93
C GLY A 138 -2.89 -11.68 5.05
N ASP A 139 -3.30 -10.70 5.83
CA ASP A 139 -4.72 -10.40 6.04
C ASP A 139 -5.28 -9.69 4.81
N PHE A 140 -6.21 -10.34 4.15
CA PHE A 140 -6.87 -9.78 2.97
C PHE A 140 -8.23 -9.21 3.36
N ILE A 141 -8.40 -7.92 3.09
CA ILE A 141 -9.65 -7.20 3.32
C ILE A 141 -10.38 -7.08 2.00
N GLU A 142 -11.49 -7.78 1.90
CA GLU A 142 -12.31 -7.81 0.69
C GLU A 142 -13.16 -6.56 0.56
N ILE A 143 -13.22 -6.00 -0.66
CA ILE A 143 -14.16 -4.92 -0.98
C ILE A 143 -15.55 -5.53 -1.03
N LYS A 144 -16.43 -5.05 -0.16
CA LYS A 144 -17.84 -5.43 -0.19
C LYS A 144 -18.58 -4.42 -1.06
N ASP A 145 -19.20 -4.92 -2.13
CA ASP A 145 -20.21 -4.14 -2.82
C ASP A 145 -21.36 -3.87 -1.85
N LYS A 146 -21.83 -2.62 -1.81
CA LYS A 146 -23.02 -2.30 -1.02
C LYS A 146 -24.17 -3.12 -1.58
N GLU A 147 -24.70 -4.03 -0.80
CA GLU A 147 -26.00 -4.61 -1.09
C GLU A 147 -27.03 -3.48 -1.05
N GLU A 148 -27.69 -3.29 -2.18
CA GLU A 148 -28.86 -2.41 -2.26
C GLU A 148 -30.01 -3.02 -1.45
#